data_37e3746a99bdad84f19edad49978711f
#
_entry.id   37e3746a99bdad84f19edad49978711f
#
_cell.length_a   1.000
_cell.length_b   1.000
_cell.length_c   1.000
_cell.angle_alpha   90.00
_cell.angle_beta   90.00
_cell.angle_gamma   90.00
#
_symmetry.space_group_name_H-M   'P 1'
#
loop_
_entity.id
_entity.type
_entity.pdbx_description
1 polymer ?
#
loop_
_entity_poly.entity_id
_entity_poly.type
_entity_poly.pdbx_seq_one_letter_code
_entity_poly.pdbx_strand_id
1 'polypeptide(L)'
;MSLCVVGAKTLVLATSAFTLSWTHSVQKTLWEEHWRIEQGGLRIVEASVEGSGAGMEPGEGARFDGRFWRWKPDVPPLPELLLRRSDAVPKGWTLCAAGKCRAIADRAETADVVAARPCRDGK
;
A
#
# COMPACT_ATOMS: atom_id res chain seq x y z
N MET A 1 -3.23 -14.51 12.00
CA MET A 1 -2.16 -13.63 11.46
C MET A 1 -2.68 -12.22 11.40
N SER A 2 -1.84 -11.25 11.63
CA SER A 2 -2.26 -9.86 11.66
C SER A 2 -1.25 -8.96 10.99
N LEU A 3 -1.71 -7.77 10.64
CA LEU A 3 -0.88 -6.68 10.14
C LEU A 3 -0.78 -5.64 11.25
N CYS A 4 0.43 -5.30 11.63
CA CYS A 4 0.68 -4.21 12.57
C CYS A 4 1.12 -2.98 11.79
N VAL A 5 0.42 -1.88 12.01
CA VAL A 5 0.72 -0.59 11.41
C VAL A 5 1.21 0.31 12.53
N VAL A 6 2.50 0.63 12.50
CA VAL A 6 3.20 1.29 13.61
C VAL A 6 3.64 2.68 13.20
N GLY A 7 2.98 3.69 13.72
CA GLY A 7 3.34 5.08 13.62
C GLY A 7 3.44 5.64 15.03
N ALA A 8 2.90 6.85 15.25
CA ALA A 8 2.79 7.40 16.60
C ALA A 8 1.92 6.50 17.47
N LYS A 9 0.96 5.83 16.87
CA LYS A 9 0.13 4.81 17.51
C LYS A 9 0.28 3.51 16.75
N THR A 10 0.01 2.41 17.42
CA THR A 10 0.06 1.08 16.79
C THR A 10 -1.35 0.59 16.56
N LEU A 11 -1.60 0.14 15.33
CA LEU A 11 -2.86 -0.44 14.92
C LEU A 11 -2.62 -1.91 14.56
N VAL A 12 -3.44 -2.80 15.09
CA VAL A 12 -3.36 -4.23 14.80
C VAL A 12 -4.61 -4.63 14.02
N LEU A 13 -4.41 -5.17 12.83
CA LEU A 13 -5.50 -5.58 11.95
C LEU A 13 -5.44 -7.09 11.74
N ALA A 14 -6.50 -7.79 12.12
CA ALA A 14 -6.60 -9.23 11.90
C ALA A 14 -6.96 -9.47 10.44
N THR A 15 -5.95 -9.69 9.61
CA THR A 15 -6.12 -9.87 8.18
C THR A 15 -4.94 -10.63 7.59
N SER A 16 -5.18 -11.32 6.47
CA SER A 16 -4.12 -11.98 5.72
C SER A 16 -3.80 -11.24 4.42
N ALA A 17 -4.56 -10.19 4.11
CA ALA A 17 -4.37 -9.42 2.88
C ALA A 17 -4.82 -7.98 3.12
N PHE A 18 -4.22 -7.07 2.36
CA PHE A 18 -4.61 -5.66 2.43
C PHE A 18 -4.28 -4.98 1.11
N THR A 19 -4.88 -3.81 0.90
CA THR A 19 -4.55 -2.97 -0.24
C THR A 19 -4.01 -1.64 0.25
N LEU A 20 -3.07 -1.11 -0.51
CA LEU A 20 -2.58 0.26 -0.34
C LEU A 20 -2.89 1.02 -1.60
N SER A 21 -3.42 2.22 -1.46
CA SER A 21 -3.67 3.08 -2.59
C SER A 21 -3.27 4.51 -2.26
N TRP A 22 -2.90 5.25 -3.28
CA TRP A 22 -2.58 6.67 -3.15
C TRP A 22 -2.79 7.35 -4.48
N THR A 23 -2.99 8.66 -4.45
CA THR A 23 -3.17 9.46 -5.65
C THR A 23 -1.90 10.29 -5.84
N HIS A 24 -1.33 10.20 -7.04
CA HIS A 24 -0.15 11.00 -7.39
C HIS A 24 -0.52 12.49 -7.38
N SER A 25 0.26 13.31 -6.68
CA SER A 25 -0.10 14.70 -6.43
C SER A 25 -0.17 15.57 -7.69
N VAL A 26 0.70 15.32 -8.66
CA VAL A 26 0.77 16.13 -9.88
C VAL A 26 -0.18 15.60 -10.95
N GLN A 27 -0.11 14.32 -11.24
CA GLN A 27 -0.91 13.70 -12.30
C GLN A 27 -2.30 13.32 -11.86
N LYS A 28 -2.55 13.28 -10.55
CA LYS A 28 -3.82 12.88 -9.95
C LYS A 28 -4.29 11.52 -10.40
N THR A 29 -3.33 10.62 -10.63
CA THR A 29 -3.62 9.24 -10.99
C THR A 29 -3.61 8.36 -9.76
N LEU A 30 -4.54 7.42 -9.73
CA LEU A 30 -4.65 6.49 -8.61
C LEU A 30 -3.69 5.33 -8.80
N TRP A 31 -2.88 5.07 -7.79
CA TRP A 31 -2.02 3.90 -7.69
C TRP A 31 -2.59 2.98 -6.64
N GLU A 32 -2.54 1.68 -6.89
CA GLU A 32 -3.07 0.69 -5.96
C GLU A 32 -2.21 -0.55 -5.96
N GLU A 33 -1.96 -1.08 -4.76
CA GLU A 33 -1.19 -2.31 -4.58
C GLU A 33 -2.00 -3.27 -3.74
N HIS A 34 -2.02 -4.53 -4.15
CA HIS A 34 -2.64 -5.62 -3.40
C HIS A 34 -1.54 -6.45 -2.77
N TRP A 35 -1.60 -6.60 -1.46
CA TRP A 35 -0.59 -7.28 -0.68
C TRP A 35 -1.19 -8.47 0.05
N ARG A 36 -0.35 -9.45 0.31
CA ARG A 36 -0.71 -10.63 1.09
C ARG A 36 0.32 -10.84 2.19
N ILE A 37 -0.16 -11.21 3.38
CA ILE A 37 0.73 -11.58 4.48
C ILE A 37 1.03 -13.06 4.34
N GLU A 38 2.33 -13.37 4.21
CA GLU A 38 2.81 -14.73 4.10
C GLU A 38 3.84 -14.99 5.20
N GLN A 39 4.13 -16.25 5.43
CA GLN A 39 5.20 -16.60 6.33
C GLN A 39 6.50 -15.97 5.80
N GLY A 40 7.13 -15.15 6.61
CA GLY A 40 8.37 -14.48 6.23
C GLY A 40 8.19 -13.09 5.66
N GLY A 41 6.96 -12.57 5.53
CA GLY A 41 6.82 -11.18 5.13
C GLY A 41 5.56 -10.82 4.38
N LEU A 42 5.67 -9.71 3.67
CA LEU A 42 4.59 -9.14 2.88
C LEU A 42 4.91 -9.35 1.39
N ARG A 43 4.00 -9.99 0.67
CA ARG A 43 4.15 -10.21 -0.76
C ARG A 43 3.20 -9.31 -1.53
N ILE A 44 3.72 -8.58 -2.51
CA ILE A 44 2.88 -7.84 -3.42
C ILE A 44 2.31 -8.81 -4.47
N VAL A 45 0.99 -8.83 -4.58
CA VAL A 45 0.30 -9.76 -5.47
C VAL A 45 0.01 -9.10 -6.81
N GLU A 46 -0.38 -7.84 -6.79
CA GLU A 46 -0.73 -7.10 -8.00
C GLU A 46 -0.54 -5.61 -7.73
N ALA A 47 -0.10 -4.89 -8.76
CA ALA A 47 -0.04 -3.44 -8.75
C ALA A 47 -0.85 -2.91 -9.91
N SER A 48 -1.45 -1.74 -9.73
CA SER A 48 -2.20 -1.08 -10.78
C SER A 48 -2.01 0.43 -10.71
N VAL A 49 -2.10 1.07 -11.87
CA VAL A 49 -2.04 2.52 -11.98
C VAL A 49 -3.07 2.98 -13.00
N GLU A 50 -3.83 3.99 -12.61
CA GLU A 50 -4.86 4.59 -13.47
C GLU A 50 -4.21 5.49 -14.51
N GLY A 51 -4.74 5.47 -15.74
CA GLY A 51 -4.38 6.45 -16.75
C GLY A 51 -4.12 5.88 -18.12
N SER A 52 -3.81 6.78 -19.05
CA SER A 52 -3.57 6.45 -20.44
C SER A 52 -2.15 5.96 -20.74
N GLY A 53 -1.31 5.90 -19.74
CA GLY A 53 0.08 5.53 -19.91
C GLY A 53 1.03 6.70 -20.14
N ALA A 54 0.52 7.90 -20.35
CA ALA A 54 1.36 9.07 -20.56
C ALA A 54 2.12 9.42 -19.28
N GLY A 55 3.44 9.45 -19.35
CA GLY A 55 4.28 9.77 -18.21
C GLY A 55 4.34 8.68 -17.15
N MET A 56 3.85 7.49 -17.46
CA MET A 56 3.85 6.38 -16.54
C MET A 56 4.56 5.18 -17.14
N GLU A 57 5.23 4.44 -16.28
CA GLU A 57 5.90 3.22 -16.71
C GLU A 57 5.35 2.04 -15.90
N PRO A 58 4.27 1.42 -16.40
CA PRO A 58 3.77 0.23 -15.75
C PRO A 58 4.81 -0.89 -15.81
N GLY A 59 4.73 -1.81 -14.87
CA GLY A 59 5.66 -2.91 -14.80
C GLY A 59 5.61 -3.80 -16.03
N GLU A 60 6.63 -4.63 -16.16
CA GLU A 60 6.73 -5.59 -17.26
C GLU A 60 5.50 -6.49 -17.26
N GLY A 61 4.95 -6.75 -18.45
CA GLY A 61 3.79 -7.59 -18.62
C GLY A 61 2.47 -6.92 -18.28
N ALA A 62 2.46 -5.61 -18.06
CA ALA A 62 1.24 -4.90 -17.69
C ALA A 62 0.19 -4.95 -18.78
N ARG A 63 -1.06 -5.09 -18.35
CA ARG A 63 -2.23 -5.10 -19.23
C ARG A 63 -3.15 -3.95 -18.88
N PHE A 64 -3.69 -3.31 -19.91
CA PHE A 64 -4.62 -2.20 -19.74
C PHE A 64 -6.05 -2.72 -19.82
N ASP A 65 -6.87 -2.41 -18.79
CA ASP A 65 -8.24 -2.88 -18.72
C ASP A 65 -9.26 -1.81 -19.16
N GLY A 66 -8.80 -0.71 -19.74
CA GLY A 66 -9.63 0.44 -20.12
C GLY A 66 -9.53 1.60 -19.15
N ARG A 67 -9.04 1.37 -17.95
CA ARG A 67 -8.85 2.40 -16.94
C ARG A 67 -7.52 2.26 -16.20
N PHE A 68 -7.13 1.03 -15.86
CA PHE A 68 -5.91 0.76 -15.11
C PHE A 68 -4.95 -0.11 -15.90
N TRP A 69 -3.67 0.15 -15.73
CA TRP A 69 -2.61 -0.77 -16.07
C TRP A 69 -2.40 -1.68 -14.88
N ARG A 70 -2.44 -2.99 -15.09
CA ARG A 70 -2.28 -3.98 -14.01
C ARG A 70 -1.15 -4.94 -14.34
N TRP A 71 -0.36 -5.25 -13.34
CA TRP A 71 0.74 -6.21 -13.48
C TRP A 71 1.01 -6.90 -12.17
N LYS A 72 1.75 -8.00 -12.25
CA LYS A 72 2.18 -8.76 -11.07
C LYS A 72 3.66 -8.51 -10.87
N PRO A 73 4.06 -7.67 -9.91
CA PRO A 73 5.47 -7.42 -9.67
C PRO A 73 6.18 -8.71 -9.24
N ASP A 74 7.38 -8.91 -9.75
CA ASP A 74 8.21 -10.05 -9.37
C ASP A 74 9.19 -9.58 -8.30
N VAL A 75 8.71 -9.50 -7.07
CA VAL A 75 9.48 -9.00 -5.93
C VAL A 75 9.35 -10.03 -4.81
N PRO A 76 10.49 -10.42 -4.20
CA PRO A 76 10.41 -11.34 -3.06
C PRO A 76 9.67 -10.70 -1.88
N PRO A 77 9.15 -11.50 -0.95
CA PRO A 77 8.46 -10.95 0.22
C PRO A 77 9.35 -9.98 0.99
N LEU A 78 8.74 -8.92 1.49
CA LEU A 78 9.43 -7.91 2.28
C LEU A 78 9.11 -8.09 3.75
N PRO A 79 10.08 -7.89 4.66
CA PRO A 79 9.79 -8.00 6.09
C PRO A 79 8.84 -6.92 6.59
N GLU A 80 8.86 -5.76 5.95
CA GLU A 80 7.96 -4.66 6.30
C GLU A 80 7.90 -3.64 5.18
N LEU A 81 6.88 -2.80 5.21
CA LEU A 81 6.75 -1.64 4.33
C LEU A 81 6.94 -0.39 5.17
N LEU A 82 7.78 0.52 4.68
CA LEU A 82 8.01 1.81 5.35
C LEU A 82 7.35 2.90 4.52
N LEU A 83 6.33 3.53 5.09
CA LEU A 83 5.55 4.57 4.44
C LEU A 83 5.94 5.91 5.06
N ARG A 84 6.63 6.73 4.30
CA ARG A 84 7.09 8.02 4.78
C ARG A 84 5.99 9.05 4.67
N ARG A 85 5.74 9.79 5.74
CA ARG A 85 4.84 10.92 5.71
C ARG A 85 5.46 12.01 4.83
N SER A 86 4.69 12.58 3.93
CA SER A 86 5.21 13.55 2.97
C SER A 86 4.18 14.64 2.69
N ASP A 87 4.63 15.87 2.56
CA ASP A 87 3.77 16.97 2.16
C ASP A 87 3.34 16.85 0.70
N ALA A 88 4.10 16.11 -0.11
CA ALA A 88 3.73 15.84 -1.50
C ALA A 88 2.53 14.91 -1.62
N VAL A 89 2.22 14.15 -0.56
CA VAL A 89 1.05 13.27 -0.49
C VAL A 89 0.29 13.59 0.80
N PRO A 90 -0.38 14.75 0.86
CA PRO A 90 -0.97 15.23 2.11
C PRO A 90 -2.06 14.34 2.66
N LYS A 91 -2.74 13.55 1.83
CA LYS A 91 -3.75 12.60 2.27
C LYS A 91 -3.16 11.26 2.68
N GLY A 92 -1.84 11.08 2.50
CA GLY A 92 -1.18 9.84 2.82
C GLY A 92 -1.61 8.70 1.92
N TRP A 93 -1.53 7.49 2.46
CA TRP A 93 -2.00 6.28 1.78
C TRP A 93 -3.33 5.86 2.38
N THR A 94 -4.14 5.18 1.57
CA THR A 94 -5.34 4.51 2.05
C THR A 94 -5.04 3.03 2.18
N LEU A 95 -5.20 2.51 3.38
CA LEU A 95 -5.03 1.09 3.66
C LEU A 95 -6.39 0.46 3.89
N CYS A 96 -6.71 -0.55 3.09
CA CYS A 96 -7.98 -1.27 3.20
C CYS A 96 -7.71 -2.71 3.59
N ALA A 97 -8.37 -3.17 4.65
CA ALA A 97 -8.24 -4.53 5.15
C ALA A 97 -9.51 -4.90 5.90
N ALA A 98 -9.91 -6.16 5.79
CA ALA A 98 -11.07 -6.68 6.53
C ALA A 98 -12.34 -5.82 6.32
N GLY A 99 -12.52 -5.30 5.11
CA GLY A 99 -13.71 -4.52 4.76
C GLY A 99 -13.71 -3.08 5.21
N LYS A 100 -12.60 -2.60 5.76
CA LYS A 100 -12.49 -1.21 6.23
C LYS A 100 -11.29 -0.53 5.62
N CYS A 101 -11.45 0.74 5.27
CA CYS A 101 -10.36 1.55 4.72
C CYS A 101 -10.05 2.70 5.67
N ARG A 102 -8.78 3.06 5.75
CA ARG A 102 -8.32 4.15 6.60
C ARG A 102 -7.11 4.83 6.01
N ALA A 103 -6.95 6.12 6.28
CA ALA A 103 -5.78 6.86 5.87
C ALA A 103 -4.63 6.57 6.84
N ILE A 104 -3.42 6.38 6.30
CA ILE A 104 -2.21 6.20 7.10
C ILE A 104 -1.12 7.10 6.57
N ALA A 105 -0.20 7.50 7.46
CA ALA A 105 0.90 8.42 7.13
C ALA A 105 0.40 9.73 6.50
N ASP A 106 -0.74 10.19 6.95
CA ASP A 106 -1.34 11.44 6.48
C ASP A 106 -0.91 12.61 7.40
N ARG A 107 -1.55 13.75 7.24
CA ARG A 107 -1.20 14.95 8.02
C ARG A 107 -1.40 14.78 9.53
N ALA A 108 -2.30 13.90 9.93
CA ALA A 108 -2.57 13.67 11.36
C ALA A 108 -1.49 12.81 12.01
N GLU A 109 -0.67 12.12 11.21
CA GLU A 109 0.41 11.28 11.71
C GLU A 109 1.55 12.16 12.19
N THR A 110 2.06 11.90 13.40
CA THR A 110 3.19 12.66 13.95
C THR A 110 4.53 11.95 13.75
N ALA A 111 4.52 10.65 13.44
CA ALA A 111 5.74 9.94 13.11
C ALA A 111 6.14 10.22 11.67
N ASP A 112 7.43 10.33 11.41
CA ASP A 112 7.92 10.55 10.05
C ASP A 112 7.74 9.35 9.16
N VAL A 113 7.76 8.15 9.74
CA VAL A 113 7.64 6.90 9.02
C VAL A 113 6.62 6.02 9.73
N VAL A 114 5.75 5.39 8.95
CA VAL A 114 4.80 4.40 9.43
C VAL A 114 5.24 3.05 8.86
N ALA A 115 5.41 2.06 9.73
CA ALA A 115 5.82 0.72 9.30
C ALA A 115 4.60 -0.21 9.31
N ALA A 116 4.43 -0.94 8.21
CA ALA A 116 3.42 -1.99 8.13
C ALA A 116 4.16 -3.32 8.06
N ARG A 117 3.86 -4.23 8.98
CA ARG A 117 4.56 -5.51 9.05
C ARG A 117 3.66 -6.61 9.58
N PRO A 118 3.96 -7.87 9.24
CA PRO A 118 3.23 -8.99 9.83
C PRO A 118 3.47 -9.05 11.34
N CYS A 119 2.44 -9.43 12.07
CA CYS A 119 2.57 -9.61 13.51
C CYS A 119 1.55 -10.65 13.96
N ARG A 120 1.70 -11.09 15.21
CA ARG A 120 0.74 -12.01 15.81
C ARG A 120 -0.44 -11.22 16.33
N ASP A 121 -1.61 -11.87 16.38
CA ASP A 121 -2.82 -11.24 16.88
C ASP A 121 -2.61 -10.72 18.30
N GLY A 122 -2.92 -9.44 18.51
CA GLY A 122 -2.81 -8.82 19.83
C GLY A 122 -1.40 -8.49 20.28
N LYS A 123 -0.42 -8.57 19.40
CA LYS A 123 0.98 -8.32 19.76
C LYS A 123 1.66 -7.37 18.81
#